data_70932637bff5614ed85383601b6bc2ff
#
_entry.id   70932637bff5614ed85383601b6bc2ff
#
_cell.length_a   1.000
_cell.length_b   1.000
_cell.length_c   1.000
_cell.angle_alpha   90.00
_cell.angle_beta   90.00
_cell.angle_gamma   90.00
#
_symmetry.space_group_name_H-M   'P 1'
#
loop_
_entity.id
_entity.type
_entity.pdbx_description
1 polymer ?
#
loop_
_entity_poly.entity_id
_entity_poly.type
_entity_poly.pdbx_seq_one_letter_code
_entity_poly.pdbx_strand_id
1 'polypeptide(L)'
;EMSASLVGSEMCIRDSLMILRISLCGLTFAYYLKKHFHTNHPAIAVFGTAYALSAFMAAYAWNVMWTDCLVLAPLIILGVEQLVKEKKAALYYVTLATAILSNYYISIMICIFLVLYFLILLLEQREGKIGACVRFAWYSLLAGGTGAVLLIPEAIILGESGSQGISFPSAVEWYFNLIAELGRQCIFVETYTGRDPVSYTHLRAHET
;
A
#
# COMPACT_ATOMS: atom_id res chain seq x y z
N GLU A 1 30.51 9.15 -25.49
CA GLU A 1 30.83 7.93 -24.73
C GLU A 1 30.50 8.05 -23.23
N MET A 2 30.72 9.22 -22.61
CA MET A 2 30.45 9.44 -21.18
C MET A 2 28.97 9.38 -20.81
N SER A 3 28.06 9.86 -21.65
CA SER A 3 26.60 9.80 -21.39
C SER A 3 26.02 8.38 -21.46
N ALA A 4 26.50 7.53 -22.34
CA ALA A 4 26.06 6.13 -22.44
C ALA A 4 26.47 5.28 -21.24
N SER A 5 27.66 5.54 -20.65
CA SER A 5 28.14 4.88 -19.44
C SER A 5 27.32 5.29 -18.19
N LEU A 6 26.93 6.57 -18.09
CA LEU A 6 26.09 7.07 -17.00
C LEU A 6 24.67 6.47 -17.05
N VAL A 7 24.06 6.42 -18.23
CA VAL A 7 22.73 5.81 -18.42
C VAL A 7 22.76 4.32 -18.05
N GLY A 8 23.80 3.59 -18.44
CA GLY A 8 23.94 2.17 -18.08
C GLY A 8 24.07 1.96 -16.56
N SER A 9 24.81 2.81 -15.86
CA SER A 9 24.95 2.70 -14.38
C SER A 9 23.66 3.04 -13.65
N GLU A 10 22.92 4.04 -14.08
CA GLU A 10 21.62 4.40 -13.50
C GLU A 10 20.57 3.29 -13.66
N MET A 11 20.52 2.63 -14.82
CA MET A 11 19.64 1.48 -15.04
C MET A 11 19.99 0.33 -14.10
N CYS A 12 21.27 -0.02 -13.94
CA CYS A 12 21.70 -1.07 -13.02
C CYS A 12 21.35 -0.76 -11.55
N ILE A 13 21.50 0.49 -11.10
CA ILE A 13 21.13 0.91 -9.75
C ILE A 13 19.63 0.77 -9.54
N ARG A 14 18.83 1.24 -10.48
CA ARG A 14 17.37 1.14 -10.42
C ARG A 14 16.89 -0.30 -10.33
N ASP A 15 17.42 -1.19 -11.17
CA ASP A 15 17.07 -2.61 -11.19
C ASP A 15 17.45 -3.29 -9.87
N SER A 16 18.64 -2.98 -9.35
CA SER A 16 19.10 -3.50 -8.06
C SER A 16 18.20 -3.06 -6.91
N LEU A 17 17.77 -1.80 -6.89
CA LEU A 17 16.83 -1.27 -5.90
C LEU A 17 15.46 -1.93 -6.01
N MET A 18 14.97 -2.23 -7.22
CA MET A 18 13.70 -2.95 -7.40
C MET A 18 13.78 -4.37 -6.82
N ILE A 19 14.84 -5.12 -7.15
CA ILE A 19 15.05 -6.48 -6.62
C ILE A 19 15.12 -6.45 -5.08
N LEU A 20 15.85 -5.47 -4.53
CA LEU A 20 15.95 -5.31 -3.07
C LEU A 20 14.57 -5.08 -2.44
N ARG A 21 13.74 -4.19 -3.01
CA ARG A 21 12.42 -3.89 -2.48
C ARG A 21 11.47 -5.08 -2.57
N ILE A 22 11.45 -5.79 -3.69
CA ILE A 22 10.65 -7.02 -3.85
C ILE A 22 11.06 -8.06 -2.79
N SER A 23 12.37 -8.23 -2.58
CA SER A 23 12.89 -9.13 -1.55
C SER A 23 12.49 -8.70 -0.14
N LEU A 24 12.53 -7.39 0.15
CA LEU A 24 12.10 -6.84 1.43
C LEU A 24 10.59 -7.03 1.65
N CYS A 25 9.74 -6.91 0.62
CA CYS A 25 8.32 -7.21 0.73
C CYS A 25 8.08 -8.65 1.20
N GLY A 26 8.75 -9.62 0.59
CA GLY A 26 8.66 -11.02 1.01
C GLY A 26 9.15 -11.24 2.43
N LEU A 27 10.27 -10.61 2.79
CA LEU A 27 10.87 -10.74 4.11
C LEU A 27 9.98 -10.14 5.22
N THR A 28 9.44 -8.95 5.00
CA THR A 28 8.57 -8.28 5.99
C THR A 28 7.27 -9.04 6.19
N PHE A 29 6.69 -9.57 5.11
CA PHE A 29 5.49 -10.39 5.21
C PHE A 29 5.77 -11.73 5.91
N ALA A 30 6.86 -12.41 5.60
CA ALA A 30 7.27 -13.62 6.30
C ALA A 30 7.52 -13.35 7.79
N TYR A 31 8.15 -12.22 8.12
CA TYR A 31 8.35 -11.79 9.51
C TYR A 31 7.02 -11.55 10.23
N TYR A 32 6.06 -10.88 9.57
CA TYR A 32 4.72 -10.69 10.07
C TYR A 32 4.05 -12.04 10.38
N LEU A 33 4.02 -12.96 9.41
CA LEU A 33 3.40 -14.27 9.58
C LEU A 33 4.04 -15.07 10.73
N LYS A 34 5.37 -15.05 10.82
CA LYS A 34 6.10 -15.70 11.92
C LYS A 34 5.67 -15.16 13.29
N LYS A 35 5.49 -13.84 13.41
CA LYS A 35 5.07 -13.20 14.67
C LYS A 35 3.59 -13.40 14.96
N HIS A 36 2.75 -13.35 13.96
CA HIS A 36 1.30 -13.52 14.08
C HIS A 36 0.92 -14.95 14.50
N PHE A 37 1.49 -15.96 13.82
CA PHE A 37 1.19 -17.37 14.08
C PHE A 37 2.10 -18.02 15.12
N HIS A 38 3.11 -17.31 15.63
CA HIS A 38 4.08 -17.84 16.57
C HIS A 38 4.74 -19.17 16.13
N THR A 39 4.99 -19.33 14.83
CA THR A 39 5.50 -20.57 14.23
C THR A 39 6.71 -20.30 13.32
N ASN A 40 7.52 -21.34 13.11
CA ASN A 40 8.64 -21.32 12.15
C ASN A 40 8.42 -22.31 10.99
N HIS A 41 7.16 -22.60 10.64
CA HIS A 41 6.84 -23.53 9.57
C HIS A 41 7.35 -23.04 8.21
N PRO A 42 7.90 -23.90 7.34
CA PRO A 42 8.43 -23.49 6.02
C PRO A 42 7.38 -22.87 5.09
N ALA A 43 6.08 -23.11 5.32
CA ALA A 43 5.00 -22.43 4.61
C ALA A 43 5.08 -20.90 4.69
N ILE A 44 5.70 -20.35 5.74
CA ILE A 44 5.91 -18.89 5.88
C ILE A 44 6.75 -18.36 4.71
N ALA A 45 7.78 -19.10 4.29
CA ALA A 45 8.61 -18.70 3.16
C ALA A 45 7.82 -18.71 1.85
N VAL A 46 6.94 -19.71 1.67
CA VAL A 46 6.06 -19.79 0.49
C VAL A 46 5.11 -18.60 0.42
N PHE A 47 4.44 -18.28 1.53
CA PHE A 47 3.54 -17.12 1.57
C PHE A 47 4.28 -15.79 1.45
N GLY A 48 5.48 -15.67 2.03
CA GLY A 48 6.35 -14.50 1.84
C GLY A 48 6.72 -14.29 0.38
N THR A 49 7.08 -15.37 -0.31
CA THR A 49 7.37 -15.34 -1.76
C THR A 49 6.13 -15.01 -2.58
N ALA A 50 4.98 -15.57 -2.24
CA ALA A 50 3.71 -15.28 -2.92
C ALA A 50 3.31 -13.79 -2.78
N TYR A 51 3.54 -13.19 -1.62
CA TYR A 51 3.33 -11.75 -1.42
C TYR A 51 4.30 -10.91 -2.26
N ALA A 52 5.59 -11.26 -2.28
CA ALA A 52 6.61 -10.56 -3.06
C ALA A 52 6.36 -10.64 -4.57
N LEU A 53 5.82 -11.76 -5.05
CA LEU A 53 5.50 -12.00 -6.46
C LEU A 53 4.00 -11.87 -6.76
N SER A 54 3.29 -11.07 -5.98
CA SER A 54 1.86 -10.84 -6.19
C SER A 54 1.59 -10.16 -7.54
N ALA A 55 0.37 -10.30 -8.05
CA ALA A 55 -0.06 -9.65 -9.29
C ALA A 55 0.10 -8.12 -9.26
N PHE A 56 -0.08 -7.51 -8.08
CA PHE A 56 0.19 -6.09 -7.89
C PHE A 56 1.65 -5.73 -8.16
N MET A 57 2.60 -6.53 -7.64
CA MET A 57 4.02 -6.31 -7.90
C MET A 57 4.37 -6.52 -9.37
N ALA A 58 3.79 -7.55 -10.03
CA ALA A 58 4.01 -7.77 -11.46
C ALA A 58 3.50 -6.60 -12.31
N ALA A 59 2.34 -6.02 -11.96
CA ALA A 59 1.74 -4.93 -12.72
C ALA A 59 2.38 -3.56 -12.43
N TYR A 60 2.76 -3.28 -11.19
CA TYR A 60 3.13 -1.93 -10.72
C TYR A 60 4.55 -1.81 -10.17
N ALA A 61 5.42 -2.82 -10.32
CA ALA A 61 6.81 -2.76 -9.86
C ALA A 61 7.61 -1.61 -10.48
N TRP A 62 7.22 -1.15 -11.67
CA TRP A 62 7.80 0.04 -12.32
C TRP A 62 7.56 1.33 -11.50
N ASN A 63 6.51 1.38 -10.67
CA ASN A 63 6.24 2.52 -9.82
C ASN A 63 6.93 2.35 -8.45
N VAL A 64 8.20 2.72 -8.45
CA VAL A 64 9.12 2.54 -7.33
C VAL A 64 8.61 3.15 -6.01
N MET A 65 7.88 4.29 -6.10
CA MET A 65 7.38 5.02 -4.94
C MET A 65 6.27 4.26 -4.17
N TRP A 66 5.55 3.36 -4.82
CA TRP A 66 4.49 2.57 -4.17
C TRP A 66 5.03 1.37 -3.41
N THR A 67 6.14 0.84 -3.88
CA THR A 67 6.73 -0.41 -3.35
C THR A 67 7.18 -0.25 -1.90
N ASP A 68 7.66 0.93 -1.50
CA ASP A 68 8.08 1.19 -0.11
C ASP A 68 6.92 1.02 0.88
N CYS A 69 5.72 1.48 0.50
CA CYS A 69 4.52 1.28 1.33
C CYS A 69 4.14 -0.20 1.45
N LEU A 70 4.36 -1.01 0.40
CA LEU A 70 4.11 -2.45 0.44
C LEU A 70 5.10 -3.19 1.34
N VAL A 71 6.36 -2.75 1.39
CA VAL A 71 7.34 -3.27 2.35
C VAL A 71 6.90 -2.99 3.80
N LEU A 72 6.33 -1.80 4.04
CA LEU A 72 5.93 -1.36 5.38
C LEU A 72 4.56 -1.93 5.80
N ALA A 73 3.66 -2.23 4.88
CA ALA A 73 2.30 -2.66 5.20
C ALA A 73 2.23 -3.86 6.17
N PRO A 74 2.98 -4.96 6.01
CA PRO A 74 2.96 -6.06 6.97
C PRO A 74 3.46 -5.65 8.36
N LEU A 75 4.43 -4.75 8.43
CA LEU A 75 4.96 -4.25 9.70
C LEU A 75 3.98 -3.29 10.39
N ILE A 76 3.22 -2.51 9.63
CA ILE A 76 2.16 -1.66 10.17
C ILE A 76 1.06 -2.53 10.78
N ILE A 77 0.62 -3.58 10.09
CA ILE A 77 -0.38 -4.54 10.59
C ILE A 77 0.09 -5.18 11.89
N LEU A 78 1.34 -5.68 11.91
CA LEU A 78 1.95 -6.22 13.12
C LEU A 78 1.99 -5.18 14.25
N GLY A 79 2.30 -3.93 13.91
CA GLY A 79 2.32 -2.82 14.85
C GLY A 79 0.97 -2.54 15.48
N VAL A 80 -0.13 -2.61 14.71
CA VAL A 80 -1.50 -2.49 15.25
C VAL A 80 -1.84 -3.65 16.18
N GLU A 81 -1.47 -4.88 15.83
CA GLU A 81 -1.67 -6.04 16.71
C GLU A 81 -0.94 -5.88 18.05
N GLN A 82 0.33 -5.46 18.01
CA GLN A 82 1.11 -5.20 19.22
C GLN A 82 0.53 -4.04 20.05
N LEU A 83 0.03 -3.00 19.38
CA LEU A 83 -0.59 -1.86 20.05
C LEU A 83 -1.86 -2.28 20.81
N VAL A 84 -2.65 -3.18 20.21
CA VAL A 84 -3.90 -3.68 20.82
C VAL A 84 -3.59 -4.71 21.90
N LYS A 85 -2.77 -5.74 21.60
CA LYS A 85 -2.52 -6.90 22.47
C LYS A 85 -1.45 -6.61 23.54
N GLU A 86 -0.34 -5.99 23.15
CA GLU A 86 0.83 -5.79 24.02
C GLU A 86 0.97 -4.34 24.54
N LYS A 87 0.11 -3.43 24.12
CA LYS A 87 0.18 -1.98 24.43
C LYS A 87 1.47 -1.30 23.96
N LYS A 88 2.17 -1.90 22.98
CA LYS A 88 3.40 -1.34 22.37
C LYS A 88 3.07 -0.61 21.09
N ALA A 89 3.38 0.67 21.03
CA ALA A 89 3.00 1.54 19.91
C ALA A 89 4.16 1.94 18.99
N ALA A 90 5.40 1.68 19.39
CA ALA A 90 6.58 2.18 18.68
C ALA A 90 6.64 1.66 17.24
N LEU A 91 6.43 0.36 17.01
CA LEU A 91 6.45 -0.23 15.68
C LEU A 91 5.36 0.39 14.80
N TYR A 92 4.13 0.48 15.31
CA TYR A 92 3.01 1.08 14.60
C TYR A 92 3.30 2.52 14.18
N TYR A 93 3.72 3.35 15.13
CA TYR A 93 4.00 4.76 14.87
C TYR A 93 5.10 4.95 13.82
N VAL A 94 6.25 4.29 14.01
CA VAL A 94 7.41 4.47 13.12
C VAL A 94 7.09 3.99 11.70
N THR A 95 6.49 2.80 11.56
CA THR A 95 6.20 2.24 10.24
C THR A 95 5.10 3.02 9.51
N LEU A 96 4.05 3.47 10.21
CA LEU A 96 3.00 4.28 9.62
C LEU A 96 3.52 5.67 9.22
N ALA A 97 4.27 6.35 10.08
CA ALA A 97 4.86 7.65 9.77
C ALA A 97 5.80 7.56 8.54
N THR A 98 6.65 6.52 8.49
CA THR A 98 7.52 6.29 7.33
C THR A 98 6.72 6.02 6.05
N ALA A 99 5.63 5.25 6.13
CA ALA A 99 4.77 5.00 4.98
C ALA A 99 4.12 6.29 4.46
N ILE A 100 3.60 7.13 5.33
CA ILE A 100 3.00 8.44 4.96
C ILE A 100 4.05 9.34 4.30
N LEU A 101 5.26 9.38 4.82
CA LEU A 101 6.37 10.16 4.24
C LEU A 101 6.84 9.59 2.89
N SER A 102 6.75 8.28 2.68
CA SER A 102 7.15 7.64 1.43
C SER A 102 6.15 7.86 0.30
N ASN A 103 4.86 7.70 0.58
CA ASN A 103 3.79 7.91 -0.40
C ASN A 103 2.44 8.10 0.28
N TYR A 104 1.89 9.31 0.18
CA TYR A 104 0.62 9.64 0.82
C TYR A 104 -0.58 8.87 0.23
N TYR A 105 -0.59 8.64 -1.09
CA TYR A 105 -1.72 8.01 -1.79
C TYR A 105 -1.93 6.55 -1.35
N ILE A 106 -0.87 5.74 -1.37
CA ILE A 106 -0.95 4.35 -0.90
C ILE A 106 -1.17 4.30 0.62
N SER A 107 -0.60 5.24 1.36
CA SER A 107 -0.79 5.30 2.82
C SER A 107 -2.22 5.59 3.23
N ILE A 108 -2.98 6.40 2.46
CA ILE A 108 -4.41 6.61 2.71
C ILE A 108 -5.17 5.28 2.55
N MET A 109 -4.89 4.48 1.52
CA MET A 109 -5.50 3.17 1.32
C MET A 109 -5.17 2.23 2.49
N ILE A 110 -3.91 2.22 2.92
CA ILE A 110 -3.47 1.46 4.11
C ILE A 110 -4.23 1.95 5.36
N CYS A 111 -4.37 3.26 5.58
CA CYS A 111 -5.09 3.80 6.73
C CYS A 111 -6.57 3.36 6.76
N ILE A 112 -7.26 3.36 5.63
CA ILE A 112 -8.64 2.86 5.53
C ILE A 112 -8.69 1.38 5.92
N PHE A 113 -7.78 0.57 5.38
CA PHE A 113 -7.68 -0.85 5.74
C PHE A 113 -7.39 -1.04 7.23
N LEU A 114 -6.48 -0.24 7.81
CA LEU A 114 -6.13 -0.32 9.23
C LEU A 114 -7.31 -0.01 10.17
N VAL A 115 -8.16 0.94 9.81
CA VAL A 115 -9.39 1.22 10.57
C VAL A 115 -10.29 -0.01 10.60
N LEU A 116 -10.52 -0.64 9.44
CA LEU A 116 -11.34 -1.85 9.35
C LEU A 116 -10.70 -3.00 10.12
N TYR A 117 -9.40 -3.21 9.98
CA TYR A 117 -8.68 -4.26 10.69
C TYR A 117 -8.66 -4.03 12.21
N PHE A 118 -8.46 -2.78 12.64
CA PHE A 118 -8.53 -2.41 14.05
C PHE A 118 -9.91 -2.70 14.65
N LEU A 119 -11.01 -2.43 13.91
CA LEU A 119 -12.36 -2.76 14.36
C LEU A 119 -12.52 -4.27 14.58
N ILE A 120 -11.98 -5.10 13.69
CA ILE A 120 -12.00 -6.56 13.85
C ILE A 120 -11.24 -6.97 15.13
N LEU A 121 -10.03 -6.47 15.33
CA LEU A 121 -9.24 -6.73 16.54
C LEU A 121 -9.96 -6.27 17.81
N LEU A 122 -10.68 -5.14 17.73
CA LEU A 122 -11.45 -4.62 18.86
C LEU A 122 -12.66 -5.51 19.20
N LEU A 123 -13.28 -6.16 18.20
CA LEU A 123 -14.37 -7.11 18.42
C LEU A 123 -13.87 -8.37 19.13
N GLU A 124 -12.68 -8.83 18.79
CA GLU A 124 -12.04 -9.99 19.42
C GLU A 124 -11.62 -9.71 20.88
N GLN A 125 -11.30 -8.45 21.20
CA GLN A 125 -10.90 -8.08 22.57
C GLN A 125 -12.09 -8.05 23.51
N ARG A 126 -11.96 -8.71 24.66
CA ARG A 126 -13.00 -8.73 25.70
C ARG A 126 -12.92 -7.53 26.64
N GLU A 127 -11.72 -7.04 26.94
CA GLU A 127 -11.49 -5.96 27.91
C GLU A 127 -10.57 -4.87 27.37
N GLY A 128 -10.67 -3.67 27.92
CA GLY A 128 -9.75 -2.57 27.61
C GLY A 128 -9.95 -1.90 26.24
N LYS A 129 -11.11 -2.05 25.64
CA LYS A 129 -11.45 -1.50 24.30
C LYS A 129 -11.23 0.02 24.20
N ILE A 130 -11.68 0.77 25.21
CA ILE A 130 -11.55 2.24 25.22
C ILE A 130 -10.06 2.64 25.20
N GLY A 131 -9.24 1.99 26.03
CA GLY A 131 -7.81 2.27 26.05
C GLY A 131 -7.10 1.92 24.75
N ALA A 132 -7.53 0.86 24.03
CA ALA A 132 -7.02 0.51 22.72
C ALA A 132 -7.43 1.57 21.67
N CYS A 133 -8.67 2.05 21.69
CA CYS A 133 -9.16 3.11 20.82
C CYS A 133 -8.38 4.42 21.03
N VAL A 134 -8.17 4.83 22.26
CA VAL A 134 -7.42 6.05 22.57
C VAL A 134 -5.97 5.93 22.08
N ARG A 135 -5.31 4.80 22.32
CA ARG A 135 -3.94 4.58 21.83
C ARG A 135 -3.88 4.58 20.31
N PHE A 136 -4.78 3.87 19.64
CA PHE A 136 -4.83 3.80 18.18
C PHE A 136 -5.03 5.21 17.59
N ALA A 137 -6.02 5.97 18.08
CA ALA A 137 -6.28 7.33 17.62
C ALA A 137 -5.08 8.25 17.88
N TRP A 138 -4.48 8.20 19.06
CA TRP A 138 -3.35 9.03 19.43
C TRP A 138 -2.12 8.79 18.54
N TYR A 139 -1.71 7.53 18.36
CA TYR A 139 -0.54 7.22 17.56
C TYR A 139 -0.78 7.37 16.05
N SER A 140 -2.02 7.19 15.58
CA SER A 140 -2.40 7.53 14.20
C SER A 140 -2.30 9.03 13.94
N LEU A 141 -2.78 9.85 14.90
CA LEU A 141 -2.69 11.31 14.84
C LEU A 141 -1.22 11.79 14.88
N LEU A 142 -0.39 11.17 15.72
CA LEU A 142 1.04 11.48 15.76
C LEU A 142 1.73 11.12 14.44
N ALA A 143 1.43 9.95 13.85
CA ALA A 143 1.99 9.55 12.57
C ALA A 143 1.54 10.49 11.44
N GLY A 144 0.25 10.84 11.39
CA GLY A 144 -0.28 11.85 10.46
C GLY A 144 0.33 13.23 10.66
N GLY A 145 0.52 13.66 11.92
CA GLY A 145 1.17 14.91 12.28
C GLY A 145 2.64 14.97 11.82
N THR A 146 3.37 13.86 11.95
CA THR A 146 4.73 13.74 11.41
C THR A 146 4.72 13.86 9.88
N GLY A 147 3.74 13.25 9.21
CA GLY A 147 3.55 13.34 7.77
C GLY A 147 3.01 14.69 7.28
N ALA A 148 2.47 15.53 8.17
CA ALA A 148 1.86 16.81 7.81
C ALA A 148 2.81 17.75 7.07
N VAL A 149 4.11 17.62 7.30
CA VAL A 149 5.17 18.38 6.61
C VAL A 149 5.08 18.18 5.08
N LEU A 150 4.72 16.98 4.63
CA LEU A 150 4.52 16.68 3.21
C LEU A 150 3.04 16.81 2.80
N LEU A 151 2.11 16.40 3.64
CA LEU A 151 0.68 16.39 3.34
C LEU A 151 0.09 17.79 3.16
N ILE A 152 0.55 18.78 3.93
CA ILE A 152 0.02 20.15 3.84
C ILE A 152 0.39 20.83 2.52
N PRO A 153 1.67 20.87 2.08
CA PRO A 153 2.02 21.41 0.78
C PRO A 153 1.32 20.68 -0.39
N GLU A 154 1.24 19.35 -0.31
CA GLU A 154 0.55 18.54 -1.31
C GLU A 154 -0.94 18.90 -1.41
N ALA A 155 -1.63 19.04 -0.29
CA ALA A 155 -3.04 19.42 -0.25
C ALA A 155 -3.28 20.82 -0.83
N ILE A 156 -2.36 21.78 -0.61
CA ILE A 156 -2.43 23.12 -1.17
C ILE A 156 -2.27 23.06 -2.69
N ILE A 157 -1.26 22.34 -3.19
CA ILE A 157 -0.99 22.19 -4.63
C ILE A 157 -2.15 21.49 -5.34
N LEU A 158 -2.70 20.43 -4.73
CA LEU A 158 -3.88 19.75 -5.27
C LEU A 158 -5.10 20.64 -5.29
N GLY A 159 -5.26 21.54 -4.30
CA GLY A 159 -6.31 22.53 -4.25
C GLY A 159 -6.21 23.58 -5.35
N GLU A 160 -5.02 23.95 -5.77
CA GLU A 160 -4.76 24.92 -6.87
C GLU A 160 -4.75 24.25 -8.25
N SER A 161 -4.45 22.97 -8.33
CA SER A 161 -4.52 22.23 -9.58
C SER A 161 -5.98 21.95 -9.94
N GLY A 162 -6.38 22.10 -11.21
CA GLY A 162 -7.75 21.96 -11.69
C GLY A 162 -8.47 20.63 -11.43
N SER A 163 -7.93 19.79 -10.55
CA SER A 163 -8.56 18.55 -10.04
C SER A 163 -9.69 18.79 -9.05
N GLN A 164 -10.05 20.05 -8.74
CA GLN A 164 -11.20 20.39 -7.88
C GLN A 164 -12.58 19.98 -8.45
N GLY A 165 -12.61 19.47 -9.68
CA GLY A 165 -13.83 18.97 -10.33
C GLY A 165 -14.22 17.54 -9.99
N ILE A 166 -13.63 16.89 -8.98
CA ILE A 166 -14.08 15.58 -8.53
C ILE A 166 -15.41 15.74 -7.76
N SER A 167 -16.50 15.82 -8.52
CA SER A 167 -17.82 15.58 -7.96
C SER A 167 -17.94 14.08 -7.69
N PHE A 168 -18.20 13.69 -6.45
CA PHE A 168 -18.61 12.31 -6.18
C PHE A 168 -19.82 11.98 -7.06
N PRO A 169 -19.82 10.83 -7.76
CA PRO A 169 -20.94 10.44 -8.59
C PRO A 169 -22.21 10.42 -7.74
N SER A 170 -23.25 11.09 -8.20
CA SER A 170 -24.54 11.18 -7.51
C SER A 170 -25.31 9.84 -7.49
N ALA A 171 -24.87 8.86 -8.27
CA ALA A 171 -25.38 7.49 -8.30
C ALA A 171 -24.22 6.50 -8.21
N VAL A 172 -24.45 5.38 -7.54
CA VAL A 172 -23.52 4.25 -7.52
C VAL A 172 -23.60 3.54 -8.87
N GLU A 173 -22.74 3.93 -9.79
CA GLU A 173 -22.56 3.21 -11.05
C GLU A 173 -21.48 2.13 -10.87
N TRP A 174 -21.88 0.88 -11.12
CA TRP A 174 -20.94 -0.23 -11.12
C TRP A 174 -20.19 -0.26 -12.45
N TYR A 175 -19.00 0.33 -12.47
CA TYR A 175 -18.14 0.33 -13.66
C TYR A 175 -17.55 -1.05 -13.98
N PHE A 176 -17.60 -1.99 -13.03
CA PHE A 176 -17.01 -3.31 -13.16
C PHE A 176 -18.01 -4.41 -12.85
N ASN A 177 -17.96 -5.49 -13.63
CA ASN A 177 -18.64 -6.72 -13.26
C ASN A 177 -17.87 -7.39 -12.13
N LEU A 178 -18.45 -7.45 -10.93
CA LEU A 178 -17.80 -7.97 -9.72
C LEU A 178 -17.28 -9.41 -9.92
N ILE A 179 -18.02 -10.24 -10.67
CA ILE A 179 -17.63 -11.63 -10.97
C ILE A 179 -16.41 -11.67 -11.88
N ALA A 180 -16.34 -10.79 -12.88
CA ALA A 180 -15.20 -10.69 -13.78
C ALA A 180 -13.94 -10.21 -13.02
N GLU A 181 -14.09 -9.27 -12.08
CA GLU A 181 -13.00 -8.77 -11.26
C GLU A 181 -12.48 -9.84 -10.28
N LEU A 182 -13.38 -10.57 -9.63
CA LEU A 182 -13.01 -11.73 -8.81
C LEU A 182 -12.32 -12.82 -9.64
N GLY A 183 -12.78 -13.05 -10.86
CA GLY A 183 -12.14 -13.98 -11.79
C GLY A 183 -10.71 -13.57 -12.15
N ARG A 184 -10.48 -12.28 -12.35
CA ARG A 184 -9.13 -11.71 -12.59
C ARG A 184 -8.19 -11.90 -11.40
N GLN A 185 -8.71 -11.88 -10.18
CA GLN A 185 -7.90 -12.13 -8.97
C GLN A 185 -7.54 -13.62 -8.80
N CYS A 186 -8.40 -14.52 -9.25
CA CYS A 186 -8.23 -15.97 -9.06
C CYS A 186 -7.49 -16.67 -10.21
N ILE A 187 -7.52 -16.12 -11.41
CA ILE A 187 -6.90 -16.69 -12.61
C ILE A 187 -5.83 -15.70 -13.05
N PHE A 188 -4.61 -16.19 -13.35
CA PHE A 188 -3.54 -15.40 -13.98
C PHE A 188 -3.99 -14.96 -15.40
N VAL A 189 -4.99 -14.11 -15.46
CA VAL A 189 -5.46 -13.54 -16.71
C VAL A 189 -4.77 -12.20 -16.89
N GLU A 190 -4.16 -12.02 -18.05
CA GLU A 190 -3.51 -10.78 -18.46
C GLU A 190 -4.35 -9.56 -18.08
N THR A 191 -3.76 -8.69 -17.32
CA THR A 191 -4.32 -7.40 -16.92
C THR A 191 -4.49 -6.44 -18.11
N TYR A 192 -4.04 -6.84 -19.28
CA TYR A 192 -4.02 -6.03 -20.50
C TYR A 192 -4.46 -6.83 -21.75
N THR A 193 -5.67 -7.27 -21.81
CA THR A 193 -6.32 -7.34 -23.11
C THR A 193 -7.00 -5.99 -23.32
N GLY A 194 -6.31 -5.07 -23.97
CA GLY A 194 -6.83 -3.78 -24.35
C GLY A 194 -8.03 -3.88 -25.29
N ARG A 195 -9.19 -4.10 -24.73
CA ARG A 195 -10.50 -3.94 -25.36
C ARG A 195 -11.49 -3.29 -24.40
N ASP A 196 -11.03 -2.29 -23.64
CA ASP A 196 -11.98 -1.32 -23.11
C ASP A 196 -12.13 -0.23 -24.17
N PRO A 197 -13.32 -0.08 -24.78
CA PRO A 197 -13.55 0.92 -25.80
C PRO A 197 -13.33 2.37 -25.33
N VAL A 198 -13.22 2.57 -24.03
CA VAL A 198 -12.99 3.88 -23.41
C VAL A 198 -11.56 4.37 -23.57
N SER A 199 -10.57 3.47 -23.66
CA SER A 199 -9.15 3.86 -23.78
C SER A 199 -8.78 4.41 -25.15
N TYR A 200 -9.48 4.01 -26.19
CA TYR A 200 -9.18 4.44 -27.56
C TYR A 200 -9.85 5.75 -27.99
N THR A 201 -10.89 6.18 -27.33
CA THR A 201 -11.57 7.44 -27.65
C THR A 201 -10.77 8.66 -27.22
N HIS A 202 -9.95 8.56 -26.15
CA HIS A 202 -9.12 9.68 -25.70
C HIS A 202 -7.85 9.90 -26.57
N LEU A 203 -7.27 8.85 -27.10
CA LEU A 203 -6.10 8.98 -27.99
C LEU A 203 -6.46 9.53 -29.37
N ARG A 204 -7.65 9.24 -29.88
CA ARG A 204 -8.11 9.75 -31.18
C ARG A 204 -8.57 11.21 -31.17
N ALA A 205 -8.90 11.76 -30.01
CA ALA A 205 -9.31 13.16 -29.87
C ALA A 205 -8.15 14.16 -29.96
N HIS A 206 -6.91 13.69 -29.89
CA HIS A 206 -5.72 14.53 -30.02
C HIS A 206 -5.05 14.50 -31.40
N GLU A 207 -5.53 13.65 -32.32
CA GLU A 207 -4.98 13.55 -33.68
C GLU A 207 -5.80 14.31 -34.74
N THR A 208 -6.85 14.99 -34.35
CA THR A 208 -7.59 15.92 -35.24
C THR A 208 -7.49 17.34 -34.74
#